data_06f21710f0206e4331c352ffedb9d7d6
#
_entry.id   06f21710f0206e4331c352ffedb9d7d6
#
_cell.length_a   1.000
_cell.length_b   1.000
_cell.length_c   1.000
_cell.angle_alpha   90.00
_cell.angle_beta   90.00
_cell.angle_gamma   90.00
#
_symmetry.space_group_name_H-M   'P 1'
#
loop_
_entity.id
_entity.type
_entity.pdbx_description
1 polymer ?
#
loop_
_entity_poly.entity_id
_entity_poly.type
_entity_poly.pdbx_seq_one_letter_code
_entity_poly.pdbx_strand_id
1 'polypeptide(L)'
;FFPVMVSGPILRYREDGEQFFEPHPFDYKQVTQGMQRMLWGFFKELVISERMALIVNTIYGNYEAYPGVYIWLGTVAFAFQLYTNFSGGMDIVLGLAQTFGLKLPENFRRPFFSKNISEYWRRWHISLGVWMKEYVFYPLLRSSFFTRLSKDMRKKLGKKRGKQITTFAGMFLLWFSVGIWHGGDWKYIIGSGLLHWFYIVSGELLEPWYLKCMEKLHINPKARAVDILRIVRTFFLVNIGFVFFRASSVGDAWKMLKSAATVFNPGILIGGQIFELGLDWIEFTIAVVSLLILFGVSLMQRKGDVRERIREKAMPVRWLIWYVLLFYVILLGYYGPGFSTAEFIYQGF
;
A
#
# COMPACT_ATOMS: atom_id res chain seq x y z
N PHE A 1 -4.86 -7.17 23.43
CA PHE A 1 -6.05 -6.99 22.57
C PHE A 1 -5.90 -7.86 21.32
N PHE A 2 -6.59 -9.02 21.33
CA PHE A 2 -6.42 -10.09 20.34
C PHE A 2 -6.59 -9.67 18.85
N PRO A 3 -7.45 -8.70 18.47
CA PRO A 3 -7.64 -8.39 17.06
C PRO A 3 -6.38 -7.88 16.35
N VAL A 4 -5.43 -7.30 17.08
CA VAL A 4 -4.18 -6.77 16.49
C VAL A 4 -3.07 -7.82 16.41
N MET A 5 -3.26 -9.01 16.99
CA MET A 5 -2.19 -10.02 17.06
C MET A 5 -1.90 -10.68 15.70
N VAL A 6 -2.92 -10.86 14.88
CA VAL A 6 -2.78 -11.53 13.58
C VAL A 6 -2.61 -10.49 12.46
N SER A 7 -3.42 -9.45 12.47
CA SER A 7 -3.44 -8.43 11.42
C SER A 7 -3.93 -7.12 12.00
N GLY A 8 -3.03 -6.28 12.46
CA GLY A 8 -3.40 -5.00 13.03
C GLY A 8 -2.25 -3.99 12.91
N PRO A 9 -2.50 -2.72 13.24
CA PRO A 9 -1.43 -1.76 13.33
C PRO A 9 -0.45 -2.16 14.44
N ILE A 10 0.84 -1.95 14.23
CA ILE A 10 1.86 -2.16 15.26
C ILE A 10 1.65 -1.11 16.35
N LEU A 11 1.22 -1.57 17.51
CA LEU A 11 0.96 -0.71 18.66
C LEU A 11 2.25 -0.42 19.43
N ARG A 12 2.31 0.76 20.04
CA ARG A 12 3.41 1.18 20.89
C ARG A 12 2.87 1.42 22.30
N TYR A 13 3.37 0.66 23.26
CA TYR A 13 2.88 0.71 24.64
C TYR A 13 2.83 2.15 25.20
N ARG A 14 3.87 2.95 24.90
CA ARG A 14 3.98 4.32 25.37
C ARG A 14 2.86 5.25 24.87
N GLU A 15 2.31 5.00 23.68
CA GLU A 15 1.32 5.88 23.04
C GLU A 15 -0.07 5.27 23.07
N ASP A 16 -0.15 3.95 22.96
CA ASP A 16 -1.42 3.25 22.78
C ASP A 16 -1.84 2.46 24.03
N GLY A 17 -0.91 2.24 25.01
CA GLY A 17 -1.09 1.28 26.10
C GLY A 17 -2.08 1.71 27.17
N GLU A 18 -2.10 3.01 27.55
CA GLU A 18 -2.91 3.49 28.68
C GLU A 18 -4.40 3.21 28.49
N GLN A 19 -4.92 3.42 27.27
CA GLN A 19 -6.34 3.20 26.97
C GLN A 19 -6.83 1.77 27.24
N PHE A 20 -5.96 0.75 27.27
CA PHE A 20 -6.37 -0.63 27.54
C PHE A 20 -6.69 -0.88 29.03
N PHE A 21 -6.33 0.03 29.90
CA PHE A 21 -6.56 -0.04 31.35
C PHE A 21 -7.65 0.93 31.83
N GLU A 22 -8.18 1.73 30.92
CA GLU A 22 -9.26 2.66 31.21
C GLU A 22 -10.63 2.02 31.00
N PRO A 23 -11.67 2.39 31.77
CA PRO A 23 -13.02 1.92 31.54
C PRO A 23 -13.59 2.52 30.25
N HIS A 24 -14.16 1.69 29.38
CA HIS A 24 -14.82 2.10 28.15
C HIS A 24 -16.33 1.89 28.25
N PRO A 25 -17.12 2.93 28.61
CA PRO A 25 -18.57 2.82 28.65
C PRO A 25 -19.13 2.60 27.25
N PHE A 26 -20.27 1.91 27.17
CA PHE A 26 -20.95 1.69 25.91
C PHE A 26 -21.33 3.02 25.24
N ASP A 27 -20.91 3.20 23.99
CA ASP A 27 -21.29 4.34 23.16
C ASP A 27 -21.84 3.84 21.82
N TYR A 28 -23.16 3.96 21.65
CA TYR A 28 -23.87 3.55 20.43
C TYR A 28 -23.27 4.16 19.15
N LYS A 29 -22.78 5.41 19.22
CA LYS A 29 -22.18 6.10 18.09
C LYS A 29 -20.84 5.43 17.69
N GLN A 30 -20.00 5.11 18.66
CA GLN A 30 -18.73 4.42 18.40
C GLN A 30 -18.96 3.02 17.82
N VAL A 31 -19.89 2.26 18.40
CA VAL A 31 -20.27 0.93 17.89
C VAL A 31 -20.74 1.01 16.45
N THR A 32 -21.68 1.92 16.15
CA THR A 32 -22.21 2.07 14.79
C THR A 32 -21.12 2.46 13.79
N GLN A 33 -20.24 3.39 14.14
CA GLN A 33 -19.14 3.81 13.27
C GLN A 33 -18.09 2.71 13.09
N GLY A 34 -17.83 1.93 14.13
CA GLY A 34 -16.95 0.77 14.07
C GLY A 34 -17.48 -0.30 13.11
N MET A 35 -18.77 -0.64 13.21
CA MET A 35 -19.44 -1.57 12.30
C MET A 35 -19.41 -1.09 10.84
N GLN A 36 -19.67 0.19 10.60
CA GLN A 36 -19.59 0.79 9.26
C GLN A 36 -18.15 0.71 8.71
N ARG A 37 -17.14 0.86 9.55
CA ARG A 37 -15.75 0.70 9.17
C ARG A 37 -15.43 -0.76 8.83
N MET A 38 -15.88 -1.71 9.64
CA MET A 38 -15.72 -3.14 9.34
C MET A 38 -16.37 -3.51 8.02
N LEU A 39 -17.59 -3.03 7.74
CA LEU A 39 -18.27 -3.29 6.48
C LEU A 39 -17.48 -2.77 5.27
N TRP A 40 -16.88 -1.58 5.37
CA TRP A 40 -15.96 -1.07 4.34
C TRP A 40 -14.71 -1.94 4.20
N GLY A 41 -14.19 -2.49 5.29
CA GLY A 41 -13.11 -3.47 5.29
C GLY A 41 -13.48 -4.75 4.53
N PHE A 42 -14.64 -5.33 4.84
CA PHE A 42 -15.16 -6.51 4.14
C PHE A 42 -15.42 -6.26 2.64
N PHE A 43 -15.91 -5.07 2.27
CA PHE A 43 -16.02 -4.72 0.85
C PHE A 43 -14.67 -4.78 0.14
N LYS A 44 -13.62 -4.23 0.72
CA LYS A 44 -12.27 -4.27 0.14
C LYS A 44 -11.72 -5.70 0.03
N GLU A 45 -11.91 -6.47 1.08
CA GLU A 45 -11.40 -7.84 1.20
C GLU A 45 -12.17 -8.78 0.26
N LEU A 46 -13.46 -8.97 0.53
CA LEU A 46 -14.28 -10.01 -0.12
C LEU A 46 -14.67 -9.68 -1.56
N VAL A 47 -14.78 -8.39 -1.91
CA VAL A 47 -15.25 -8.03 -3.26
C VAL A 47 -14.10 -7.70 -4.18
N ILE A 48 -13.08 -6.97 -3.71
CA ILE A 48 -12.00 -6.52 -4.59
C ILE A 48 -10.80 -7.46 -4.50
N SER A 49 -10.27 -7.70 -3.29
CA SER A 49 -9.02 -8.44 -3.11
C SER A 49 -9.07 -9.84 -3.71
N GLU A 50 -10.12 -10.59 -3.41
CA GLU A 50 -10.28 -11.97 -3.87
C GLU A 50 -10.35 -12.06 -5.39
N ARG A 51 -11.08 -11.15 -6.06
CA ARG A 51 -11.12 -11.10 -7.53
C ARG A 51 -9.78 -10.74 -8.14
N MET A 52 -9.08 -9.78 -7.55
CA MET A 52 -7.72 -9.43 -8.03
C MET A 52 -6.76 -10.60 -7.85
N ALA A 53 -6.92 -11.41 -6.79
CA ALA A 53 -6.10 -12.60 -6.56
C ALA A 53 -6.19 -13.62 -7.70
N LEU A 54 -7.36 -13.80 -8.31
CA LEU A 54 -7.52 -14.72 -9.43
C LEU A 54 -6.67 -14.30 -10.64
N ILE A 55 -6.74 -13.03 -11.02
CA ILE A 55 -5.91 -12.47 -12.11
C ILE A 55 -4.42 -12.64 -11.79
N VAL A 56 -4.04 -12.30 -10.56
CA VAL A 56 -2.64 -12.39 -10.12
C VAL A 56 -2.15 -13.83 -10.16
N ASN A 57 -2.90 -14.77 -9.60
CA ASN A 57 -2.51 -16.17 -9.53
C ASN A 57 -2.42 -16.80 -10.93
N THR A 58 -3.32 -16.44 -11.85
CA THR A 58 -3.27 -16.90 -13.24
C THR A 58 -1.98 -16.42 -13.93
N ILE A 59 -1.67 -15.12 -13.84
CA ILE A 59 -0.52 -14.54 -14.55
C ILE A 59 0.81 -14.93 -13.89
N TYR A 60 0.92 -14.81 -12.57
CA TYR A 60 2.16 -15.11 -11.85
C TYR A 60 2.41 -16.61 -11.68
N GLY A 61 1.35 -17.44 -11.72
CA GLY A 61 1.45 -18.90 -11.67
C GLY A 61 2.08 -19.49 -12.93
N ASN A 62 1.91 -18.82 -14.08
CA ASN A 62 2.51 -19.23 -15.37
C ASN A 62 2.87 -18.01 -16.22
N TYR A 63 3.77 -17.17 -15.72
CA TYR A 63 4.13 -15.90 -16.36
C TYR A 63 4.74 -16.07 -17.77
N GLU A 64 5.25 -17.24 -18.11
CA GLU A 64 5.81 -17.51 -19.44
C GLU A 64 4.70 -17.56 -20.51
N ALA A 65 3.51 -18.03 -20.15
CA ALA A 65 2.33 -18.02 -21.03
C ALA A 65 1.68 -16.63 -21.15
N TYR A 66 1.98 -15.71 -20.22
CA TYR A 66 1.38 -14.38 -20.13
C TYR A 66 2.42 -13.26 -20.27
N PRO A 67 3.11 -13.10 -21.42
CA PRO A 67 4.18 -12.13 -21.60
C PRO A 67 3.66 -10.69 -21.80
N GLY A 68 4.55 -9.72 -21.67
CA GLY A 68 4.31 -8.33 -22.09
C GLY A 68 3.30 -7.59 -21.23
N VAL A 69 2.21 -7.13 -21.85
CA VAL A 69 1.16 -6.35 -21.19
C VAL A 69 0.45 -7.14 -20.09
N TYR A 70 0.37 -8.47 -20.20
CA TYR A 70 -0.16 -9.31 -19.12
C TYR A 70 0.59 -9.14 -17.79
N ILE A 71 1.93 -9.03 -17.85
CA ILE A 71 2.74 -8.81 -16.64
C ILE A 71 2.35 -7.49 -15.96
N TRP A 72 2.17 -6.41 -16.73
CA TRP A 72 1.71 -5.14 -16.16
C TRP A 72 0.30 -5.24 -15.59
N LEU A 73 -0.61 -5.92 -16.30
CA LEU A 73 -1.97 -6.15 -15.81
C LEU A 73 -1.97 -6.94 -14.50
N GLY A 74 -1.22 -8.06 -14.43
CA GLY A 74 -1.07 -8.85 -13.21
C GLY A 74 -0.44 -8.07 -12.08
N THR A 75 0.55 -7.21 -12.38
CA THR A 75 1.21 -6.38 -11.34
C THR A 75 0.29 -5.28 -10.81
N VAL A 76 -0.49 -4.63 -11.67
CA VAL A 76 -1.50 -3.65 -11.26
C VAL A 76 -2.61 -4.34 -10.46
N ALA A 77 -3.07 -5.53 -10.90
CA ALA A 77 -4.02 -6.33 -10.12
C ALA A 77 -3.43 -6.69 -8.74
N PHE A 78 -2.15 -7.06 -8.67
CA PHE A 78 -1.48 -7.34 -7.40
C PHE A 78 -1.38 -6.10 -6.50
N ALA A 79 -1.12 -4.92 -7.06
CA ALA A 79 -1.13 -3.67 -6.29
C ALA A 79 -2.48 -3.44 -5.61
N PHE A 80 -3.59 -3.66 -6.33
CA PHE A 80 -4.93 -3.54 -5.76
C PHE A 80 -5.27 -4.69 -4.83
N GLN A 81 -4.91 -5.93 -5.15
CA GLN A 81 -5.06 -7.07 -4.24
C GLN A 81 -4.38 -6.79 -2.90
N LEU A 82 -3.09 -6.48 -2.91
CA LEU A 82 -2.30 -6.23 -1.71
C LEU A 82 -2.86 -5.04 -0.90
N TYR A 83 -3.25 -3.97 -1.58
CA TYR A 83 -3.83 -2.80 -0.91
C TYR A 83 -5.18 -3.10 -0.29
N THR A 84 -6.08 -3.77 -0.99
CA THR A 84 -7.45 -4.01 -0.51
C THR A 84 -7.49 -5.11 0.53
N ASN A 85 -6.67 -6.16 0.40
CA ASN A 85 -6.46 -7.18 1.42
C ASN A 85 -5.93 -6.54 2.71
N PHE A 86 -4.77 -5.92 2.66
CA PHE A 86 -4.14 -5.39 3.86
C PHE A 86 -4.91 -4.20 4.48
N SER A 87 -5.35 -3.22 3.68
CA SER A 87 -6.14 -2.11 4.22
C SER A 87 -7.57 -2.52 4.60
N GLY A 88 -8.11 -3.60 4.02
CA GLY A 88 -9.38 -4.21 4.37
C GLY A 88 -9.32 -4.81 5.77
N GLY A 89 -8.35 -5.69 6.01
CA GLY A 89 -8.09 -6.26 7.32
C GLY A 89 -7.81 -5.18 8.38
N MET A 90 -7.05 -4.13 8.03
CA MET A 90 -6.85 -2.98 8.93
C MET A 90 -8.17 -2.28 9.27
N ASP A 91 -9.06 -2.03 8.31
CA ASP A 91 -10.34 -1.38 8.59
C ASP A 91 -11.26 -2.27 9.43
N ILE A 92 -11.22 -3.59 9.27
CA ILE A 92 -11.94 -4.53 10.14
C ILE A 92 -11.40 -4.43 11.57
N VAL A 93 -10.10 -4.51 11.77
CA VAL A 93 -9.47 -4.45 13.12
C VAL A 93 -9.70 -3.09 13.79
N LEU A 94 -9.51 -1.99 13.05
CA LEU A 94 -9.74 -0.63 13.57
C LEU A 94 -11.23 -0.38 13.85
N GLY A 95 -12.13 -0.92 13.03
CA GLY A 95 -13.57 -0.86 13.25
C GLY A 95 -13.98 -1.63 14.51
N LEU A 96 -13.45 -2.85 14.68
CA LEU A 96 -13.68 -3.65 15.86
C LEU A 96 -13.14 -2.98 17.13
N ALA A 97 -11.91 -2.44 17.09
CA ALA A 97 -11.35 -1.69 18.20
C ALA A 97 -12.23 -0.49 18.59
N GLN A 98 -12.76 0.21 17.58
CA GLN A 98 -13.67 1.35 17.78
C GLN A 98 -14.98 0.91 18.47
N THR A 99 -15.50 -0.30 18.22
CA THR A 99 -16.69 -0.80 18.92
C THR A 99 -16.44 -1.03 20.42
N PHE A 100 -15.20 -1.30 20.81
CA PHE A 100 -14.77 -1.40 22.21
C PHE A 100 -14.35 -0.04 22.83
N GLY A 101 -14.49 1.06 22.11
CA GLY A 101 -14.06 2.37 22.59
C GLY A 101 -12.56 2.64 22.42
N LEU A 102 -11.82 1.72 21.81
CA LEU A 102 -10.38 1.84 21.60
C LEU A 102 -10.06 2.59 20.30
N LYS A 103 -9.04 3.43 20.35
CA LYS A 103 -8.58 4.21 19.20
C LYS A 103 -7.19 3.74 18.78
N LEU A 104 -7.11 3.03 17.66
CA LEU A 104 -5.86 2.52 17.12
C LEU A 104 -5.32 3.42 15.99
N PRO A 105 -3.99 3.42 15.74
CA PRO A 105 -3.38 4.25 14.71
C PRO A 105 -3.75 3.80 13.29
N GLU A 106 -3.99 4.77 12.41
CA GLU A 106 -4.24 4.53 10.98
C GLU A 106 -3.01 3.95 10.28
N ASN A 107 -3.21 2.94 9.44
CA ASN A 107 -2.12 2.27 8.74
C ASN A 107 -2.05 2.64 7.24
N PHE A 108 -3.12 3.18 6.68
CA PHE A 108 -3.19 3.59 5.27
C PHE A 108 -3.85 4.96 5.09
N ARG A 109 -3.27 5.79 4.21
CA ARG A 109 -3.82 7.12 3.84
C ARG A 109 -3.68 7.37 2.34
N ARG A 110 -4.47 6.67 1.50
CA ARG A 110 -4.47 6.81 0.04
C ARG A 110 -3.07 6.74 -0.58
N PRO A 111 -2.34 5.62 -0.41
CA PRO A 111 -0.93 5.52 -0.80
C PRO A 111 -0.67 5.72 -2.29
N PHE A 112 -1.57 5.27 -3.16
CA PHE A 112 -1.42 5.36 -4.61
C PHE A 112 -1.60 6.78 -5.19
N PHE A 113 -1.94 7.77 -4.35
CA PHE A 113 -1.94 9.19 -4.72
C PHE A 113 -0.66 9.93 -4.29
N SER A 114 0.40 9.20 -3.96
CA SER A 114 1.67 9.78 -3.53
C SER A 114 2.49 10.30 -4.71
N LYS A 115 3.12 11.47 -4.56
CA LYS A 115 3.90 12.14 -5.61
C LYS A 115 5.37 11.68 -5.66
N ASN A 116 5.83 10.98 -4.61
CA ASN A 116 7.15 10.38 -4.53
C ASN A 116 7.16 9.19 -3.56
N ILE A 117 8.24 8.40 -3.60
CA ILE A 117 8.36 7.17 -2.79
C ILE A 117 8.39 7.46 -1.29
N SER A 118 9.02 8.57 -0.86
CA SER A 118 8.99 8.97 0.56
C SER A 118 7.59 9.30 1.06
N GLU A 119 6.75 9.92 0.22
CA GLU A 119 5.34 10.18 0.54
C GLU A 119 4.53 8.88 0.53
N TYR A 120 4.79 7.97 -0.42
CA TYR A 120 4.17 6.65 -0.45
C TYR A 120 4.34 5.92 0.89
N TRP A 121 5.54 5.83 1.43
CA TRP A 121 5.82 5.16 2.70
C TRP A 121 5.33 5.91 3.95
N ARG A 122 4.97 7.18 3.83
CA ARG A 122 4.21 7.89 4.88
C ARG A 122 2.71 7.61 4.86
N ARG A 123 2.22 6.93 3.82
CA ARG A 123 0.82 6.62 3.58
C ARG A 123 0.52 5.12 3.50
N TRP A 124 1.53 4.30 3.33
CA TRP A 124 1.49 2.85 3.27
C TRP A 124 2.13 2.25 4.51
N HIS A 125 1.41 1.33 5.19
CA HIS A 125 1.89 0.62 6.38
C HIS A 125 2.55 1.55 7.40
N ILE A 126 1.79 2.58 7.80
CA ILE A 126 2.30 3.73 8.58
C ILE A 126 2.90 3.26 9.91
N SER A 127 2.24 2.32 10.61
CA SER A 127 2.69 1.82 11.89
C SER A 127 4.06 1.13 11.80
N LEU A 128 4.31 0.32 10.76
CA LEU A 128 5.63 -0.26 10.50
C LEU A 128 6.67 0.83 10.24
N GLY A 129 6.34 1.82 9.41
CA GLY A 129 7.24 2.92 9.10
C GLY A 129 7.66 3.73 10.34
N VAL A 130 6.72 3.94 11.26
CA VAL A 130 6.99 4.60 12.55
C VAL A 130 7.85 3.71 13.44
N TRP A 131 7.49 2.43 13.60
CA TRP A 131 8.23 1.46 14.39
C TRP A 131 9.67 1.33 13.92
N MET A 132 9.89 1.13 12.61
CA MET A 132 11.22 1.02 12.02
C MET A 132 12.07 2.28 12.24
N LYS A 133 11.48 3.47 12.22
CA LYS A 133 12.22 4.70 12.53
C LYS A 133 12.63 4.78 13.98
N GLU A 134 11.74 4.45 14.91
CA GLU A 134 11.99 4.60 16.34
C GLU A 134 12.92 3.52 16.89
N TYR A 135 12.74 2.27 16.47
CA TYR A 135 13.45 1.14 17.05
C TYR A 135 14.68 0.68 16.23
N VAL A 136 14.76 1.06 14.95
CA VAL A 136 15.92 0.71 14.10
C VAL A 136 16.70 1.96 13.71
N PHE A 137 16.09 2.91 13.00
CA PHE A 137 16.82 4.02 12.38
C PHE A 137 17.43 5.00 13.38
N TYR A 138 16.67 5.49 14.34
CA TYR A 138 17.19 6.47 15.31
C TYR A 138 18.22 5.87 16.27
N PRO A 139 18.05 4.66 16.85
CA PRO A 139 19.09 4.02 17.62
C PRO A 139 20.38 3.80 16.80
N LEU A 140 20.25 3.36 15.55
CA LEU A 140 21.38 3.18 14.65
C LEU A 140 22.16 4.47 14.46
N LEU A 141 21.50 5.59 14.12
CA LEU A 141 22.16 6.88 13.93
C LEU A 141 22.81 7.45 15.20
N ARG A 142 22.32 7.05 16.40
CA ARG A 142 22.89 7.45 17.69
C ARG A 142 24.04 6.56 18.14
N SER A 143 24.28 5.44 17.46
CA SER A 143 25.38 4.53 17.80
C SER A 143 26.75 5.23 17.66
N SER A 144 27.74 4.72 18.41
CA SER A 144 29.11 5.25 18.36
C SER A 144 29.70 5.18 16.95
N PHE A 145 29.39 4.12 16.19
CA PHE A 145 29.82 3.95 14.81
C PHE A 145 29.28 5.09 13.90
N PHE A 146 27.95 5.29 13.88
CA PHE A 146 27.35 6.33 13.03
C PHE A 146 27.71 7.76 13.48
N THR A 147 27.91 7.97 14.77
CA THR A 147 28.39 9.25 15.31
C THR A 147 29.80 9.57 14.81
N ARG A 148 30.74 8.59 14.84
CA ARG A 148 32.07 8.73 14.28
C ARG A 148 32.02 8.94 12.76
N LEU A 149 31.29 8.09 12.04
CA LEU A 149 31.11 8.22 10.58
C LEU A 149 30.59 9.62 10.21
N SER A 150 29.58 10.13 10.94
CA SER A 150 29.05 11.47 10.71
C SER A 150 30.10 12.57 10.90
N LYS A 151 30.90 12.46 11.94
CA LYS A 151 32.00 13.42 12.21
C LYS A 151 33.03 13.40 11.08
N ASP A 152 33.45 12.22 10.64
CA ASP A 152 34.45 12.05 9.59
C ASP A 152 33.96 12.51 8.22
N MET A 153 32.72 12.15 7.87
CA MET A 153 32.12 12.61 6.62
C MET A 153 31.91 14.13 6.60
N ARG A 154 31.56 14.76 7.72
CA ARG A 154 31.45 16.22 7.81
C ARG A 154 32.79 16.92 7.66
N LYS A 155 33.88 16.33 8.18
CA LYS A 155 35.25 16.87 7.98
C LYS A 155 35.68 16.77 6.52
N LYS A 156 35.40 15.64 5.84
CA LYS A 156 35.82 15.38 4.47
C LYS A 156 35.00 16.13 3.41
N LEU A 157 33.67 16.22 3.60
CA LEU A 157 32.74 16.65 2.56
C LEU A 157 31.91 17.90 2.93
N GLY A 158 32.22 18.47 4.10
CA GLY A 158 31.46 19.61 4.65
C GLY A 158 30.19 19.18 5.38
N LYS A 159 29.66 20.11 6.19
CA LYS A 159 28.54 19.83 7.14
C LYS A 159 27.29 19.25 6.46
N LYS A 160 26.88 19.81 5.32
CA LYS A 160 25.64 19.41 4.62
C LYS A 160 25.78 18.03 3.98
N ARG A 161 26.79 17.86 3.10
CA ARG A 161 27.01 16.59 2.37
C ARG A 161 27.37 15.44 3.31
N GLY A 162 28.22 15.70 4.32
CA GLY A 162 28.60 14.68 5.30
C GLY A 162 27.41 14.17 6.11
N LYS A 163 26.48 15.05 6.53
CA LYS A 163 25.23 14.65 7.17
C LYS A 163 24.35 13.81 6.23
N GLN A 164 24.19 14.23 4.99
CA GLN A 164 23.37 13.56 3.98
C GLN A 164 23.85 12.12 3.72
N ILE A 165 25.14 11.92 3.47
CA ILE A 165 25.73 10.59 3.24
C ILE A 165 25.54 9.68 4.45
N THR A 166 25.75 10.19 5.67
CA THR A 166 25.54 9.42 6.89
C THR A 166 24.06 9.01 7.04
N THR A 167 23.13 9.91 6.69
CA THR A 167 21.71 9.60 6.69
C THR A 167 21.37 8.53 5.66
N PHE A 168 21.92 8.61 4.44
CA PHE A 168 21.71 7.62 3.39
C PHE A 168 22.24 6.24 3.76
N ALA A 169 23.39 6.18 4.43
CA ALA A 169 23.94 4.92 4.95
C ALA A 169 23.04 4.32 6.04
N GLY A 170 22.52 5.14 6.95
CA GLY A 170 21.54 4.69 7.95
C GLY A 170 20.23 4.21 7.30
N MET A 171 19.76 4.91 6.28
CA MET A 171 18.57 4.50 5.49
C MET A 171 18.81 3.20 4.73
N PHE A 172 20.03 2.94 4.23
CA PHE A 172 20.36 1.67 3.59
C PHE A 172 20.12 0.50 4.55
N LEU A 173 20.65 0.60 5.77
CA LEU A 173 20.45 -0.45 6.78
C LEU A 173 18.98 -0.56 7.22
N LEU A 174 18.26 0.55 7.33
CA LEU A 174 16.83 0.54 7.60
C LEU A 174 16.06 -0.25 6.53
N TRP A 175 16.29 0.06 5.26
CA TRP A 175 15.58 -0.60 4.15
C TRP A 175 16.01 -2.05 3.95
N PHE A 176 17.26 -2.37 4.22
CA PHE A 176 17.73 -3.75 4.30
C PHE A 176 16.97 -4.53 5.38
N SER A 177 16.80 -3.93 6.57
CA SER A 177 16.02 -4.52 7.67
C SER A 177 14.55 -4.69 7.31
N VAL A 178 13.95 -3.76 6.54
CA VAL A 178 12.58 -3.90 6.02
C VAL A 178 12.47 -5.11 5.10
N GLY A 179 13.45 -5.34 4.23
CA GLY A 179 13.48 -6.51 3.35
C GLY A 179 13.60 -7.83 4.13
N ILE A 180 14.41 -7.86 5.19
CA ILE A 180 14.49 -9.02 6.10
C ILE A 180 13.17 -9.25 6.81
N TRP A 181 12.52 -8.19 7.27
CA TRP A 181 11.22 -8.26 7.96
C TRP A 181 10.13 -8.86 7.06
N HIS A 182 10.20 -8.67 5.74
CA HIS A 182 9.31 -9.28 4.75
C HIS A 182 9.61 -10.76 4.44
N GLY A 183 10.44 -11.46 5.22
CA GLY A 183 10.71 -12.89 5.08
C GLY A 183 12.17 -13.23 4.76
N GLY A 184 13.04 -12.25 4.52
CA GLY A 184 14.49 -12.43 4.38
C GLY A 184 14.97 -13.01 3.06
N ASP A 185 14.07 -13.43 2.17
CA ASP A 185 14.45 -13.81 0.80
C ASP A 185 14.97 -12.60 0.02
N TRP A 186 15.92 -12.83 -0.88
CA TRP A 186 16.51 -11.78 -1.72
C TRP A 186 15.50 -11.00 -2.54
N LYS A 187 14.40 -11.60 -2.96
CA LYS A 187 13.32 -10.90 -3.66
C LYS A 187 12.67 -9.79 -2.80
N TYR A 188 12.55 -10.02 -1.50
CA TYR A 188 12.05 -9.01 -0.55
C TYR A 188 13.10 -7.98 -0.20
N ILE A 189 14.36 -8.44 0.04
CA ILE A 189 15.47 -7.52 0.33
C ILE A 189 15.67 -6.53 -0.83
N ILE A 190 15.59 -7.01 -2.07
CA ILE A 190 15.70 -6.15 -3.25
C ILE A 190 14.42 -5.35 -3.48
N GLY A 191 13.28 -6.02 -3.66
CA GLY A 191 12.02 -5.39 -4.12
C GLY A 191 11.37 -4.50 -3.08
N SER A 192 11.26 -4.96 -1.81
CA SER A 192 10.63 -4.21 -0.73
C SER A 192 11.59 -3.34 0.07
N GLY A 193 12.89 -3.61 -0.02
CA GLY A 193 13.93 -2.93 0.72
C GLY A 193 14.77 -2.01 -0.15
N LEU A 194 15.85 -2.53 -0.73
CA LEU A 194 16.93 -1.75 -1.34
C LEU A 194 16.48 -0.92 -2.56
N LEU A 195 15.50 -1.41 -3.32
CA LEU A 195 14.94 -0.67 -4.45
C LEU A 195 14.27 0.64 -3.98
N HIS A 196 13.53 0.58 -2.86
CA HIS A 196 12.91 1.76 -2.28
C HIS A 196 13.93 2.74 -1.70
N TRP A 197 14.98 2.22 -1.05
CA TRP A 197 16.12 3.05 -0.65
C TRP A 197 16.74 3.77 -1.86
N PHE A 198 17.01 3.05 -2.93
CA PHE A 198 17.57 3.61 -4.16
C PHE A 198 16.66 4.70 -4.76
N TYR A 199 15.35 4.47 -4.83
CA TYR A 199 14.39 5.48 -5.32
C TYR A 199 14.34 6.74 -4.45
N ILE A 200 14.43 6.61 -3.13
CA ILE A 200 14.41 7.76 -2.22
C ILE A 200 15.68 8.57 -2.36
N VAL A 201 16.84 7.89 -2.33
CA VAL A 201 18.16 8.54 -2.40
C VAL A 201 18.36 9.20 -3.76
N SER A 202 18.11 8.48 -4.86
CA SER A 202 18.23 9.02 -6.22
C SER A 202 17.25 10.18 -6.44
N GLY A 203 16.02 10.05 -5.94
CA GLY A 203 15.03 11.12 -6.02
C GLY A 203 15.48 12.39 -5.32
N GLU A 204 16.06 12.31 -4.12
CA GLU A 204 16.59 13.46 -3.38
C GLU A 204 17.82 14.08 -4.08
N LEU A 205 18.71 13.24 -4.61
CA LEU A 205 19.91 13.72 -5.32
C LEU A 205 19.59 14.38 -6.67
N LEU A 206 18.60 13.86 -7.39
CA LEU A 206 18.22 14.34 -8.72
C LEU A 206 17.20 15.51 -8.67
N GLU A 207 16.55 15.78 -7.54
CA GLU A 207 15.55 16.84 -7.42
C GLU A 207 16.05 18.21 -7.89
N PRO A 208 17.25 18.69 -7.50
CA PRO A 208 17.74 20.02 -7.95
C PRO A 208 17.93 20.09 -9.48
N TRP A 209 18.39 18.99 -10.09
CA TRP A 209 18.55 18.90 -11.53
C TRP A 209 17.19 18.88 -12.24
N TYR A 210 16.25 18.10 -11.73
CA TYR A 210 14.89 18.02 -12.23
C TYR A 210 14.18 19.41 -12.21
N LEU A 211 14.32 20.15 -11.11
CA LEU A 211 13.75 21.49 -10.98
C LEU A 211 14.37 22.47 -11.99
N LYS A 212 15.70 22.43 -12.22
CA LYS A 212 16.37 23.22 -13.24
C LYS A 212 15.90 22.89 -14.67
N CYS A 213 15.65 21.61 -14.97
CA CYS A 213 15.09 21.20 -16.26
C CYS A 213 13.67 21.76 -16.46
N MET A 214 12.83 21.71 -15.42
CA MET A 214 11.49 22.27 -15.48
C MET A 214 11.51 23.79 -15.70
N GLU A 215 12.42 24.50 -15.03
CA GLU A 215 12.61 25.95 -15.21
C GLU A 215 13.02 26.27 -16.66
N LYS A 216 13.99 25.55 -17.22
CA LYS A 216 14.40 25.71 -18.63
C LYS A 216 13.28 25.43 -19.63
N LEU A 217 12.38 24.51 -19.31
CA LEU A 217 11.21 24.16 -20.13
C LEU A 217 9.98 25.02 -19.84
N HIS A 218 10.10 26.03 -18.99
CA HIS A 218 9.01 26.91 -18.55
C HIS A 218 7.81 26.13 -17.96
N ILE A 219 8.07 24.97 -17.34
CA ILE A 219 7.05 24.12 -16.70
C ILE A 219 6.87 24.54 -15.24
N ASN A 220 5.66 24.90 -14.86
CA ASN A 220 5.35 25.19 -13.45
C ASN A 220 5.38 23.92 -12.60
N PRO A 221 6.33 23.79 -11.64
CA PRO A 221 6.45 22.59 -10.78
C PRO A 221 5.22 22.31 -9.90
N LYS A 222 4.34 23.31 -9.73
CA LYS A 222 3.10 23.22 -8.93
C LYS A 222 1.86 22.96 -9.78
N ALA A 223 2.00 22.80 -11.09
CA ALA A 223 0.87 22.54 -11.98
C ALA A 223 0.22 21.18 -11.68
N ARG A 224 -1.11 21.10 -11.80
CA ARG A 224 -1.87 19.84 -11.59
C ARG A 224 -1.40 18.69 -12.47
N ALA A 225 -1.06 19.00 -13.74
CA ALA A 225 -0.52 17.99 -14.67
C ALA A 225 0.78 17.39 -14.17
N VAL A 226 1.70 18.21 -13.62
CA VAL A 226 2.94 17.74 -13.01
C VAL A 226 2.69 16.85 -11.80
N ASP A 227 1.71 17.20 -10.97
CA ASP A 227 1.31 16.38 -9.83
C ASP A 227 0.76 15.01 -10.29
N ILE A 228 -0.07 14.97 -11.33
CA ILE A 228 -0.58 13.72 -11.92
C ILE A 228 0.57 12.87 -12.45
N LEU A 229 1.49 13.46 -13.21
CA LEU A 229 2.68 12.73 -13.72
C LEU A 229 3.55 12.17 -12.59
N ARG A 230 3.73 12.93 -11.50
CA ARG A 230 4.45 12.45 -10.31
C ARG A 230 3.74 11.26 -9.65
N ILE A 231 2.41 11.29 -9.54
CA ILE A 231 1.60 10.20 -9.00
C ILE A 231 1.73 8.95 -9.87
N VAL A 232 1.53 9.09 -11.19
CA VAL A 232 1.66 7.97 -12.14
C VAL A 232 3.06 7.37 -12.10
N ARG A 233 4.12 8.20 -12.14
CA ARG A 233 5.50 7.73 -12.00
C ARG A 233 5.72 6.98 -10.68
N THR A 234 5.22 7.52 -9.56
CA THR A 234 5.40 6.89 -8.25
C THR A 234 4.68 5.55 -8.19
N PHE A 235 3.45 5.47 -8.69
CA PHE A 235 2.71 4.22 -8.81
C PHE A 235 3.46 3.20 -9.66
N PHE A 236 4.00 3.62 -10.81
CA PHE A 236 4.80 2.75 -11.68
C PHE A 236 6.06 2.21 -10.97
N LEU A 237 6.82 3.06 -10.29
CA LEU A 237 8.02 2.65 -9.55
C LEU A 237 7.69 1.67 -8.41
N VAL A 238 6.58 1.87 -7.71
CA VAL A 238 6.10 0.95 -6.67
C VAL A 238 5.73 -0.40 -7.28
N ASN A 239 5.07 -0.40 -8.45
CA ASN A 239 4.72 -1.63 -9.16
C ASN A 239 5.94 -2.44 -9.60
N ILE A 240 7.05 -1.81 -9.97
CA ILE A 240 8.31 -2.54 -10.20
C ILE A 240 8.74 -3.31 -8.94
N GLY A 241 8.66 -2.69 -7.76
CA GLY A 241 8.90 -3.37 -6.49
C GLY A 241 7.93 -4.54 -6.23
N PHE A 242 6.67 -4.38 -6.61
CA PHE A 242 5.66 -5.43 -6.48
C PHE A 242 5.89 -6.63 -7.38
N VAL A 243 6.53 -6.47 -8.56
CA VAL A 243 6.95 -7.62 -9.37
C VAL A 243 7.90 -8.51 -8.57
N PHE A 244 8.93 -7.94 -7.94
CA PHE A 244 9.85 -8.71 -7.08
C PHE A 244 9.13 -9.33 -5.90
N PHE A 245 8.21 -8.59 -5.27
CA PHE A 245 7.50 -9.08 -4.10
C PHE A 245 6.67 -10.33 -4.41
N ARG A 246 5.96 -10.35 -5.55
CA ARG A 246 5.06 -11.44 -5.92
C ARG A 246 5.73 -12.58 -6.70
N ALA A 247 6.80 -12.32 -7.42
CA ALA A 247 7.52 -13.34 -8.18
C ALA A 247 8.07 -14.46 -7.28
N SER A 248 8.30 -15.64 -7.84
CA SER A 248 8.84 -16.78 -7.11
C SER A 248 10.31 -16.59 -6.72
N SER A 249 11.07 -15.87 -7.56
CA SER A 249 12.49 -15.58 -7.32
C SER A 249 12.90 -14.23 -7.91
N VAL A 250 14.09 -13.74 -7.53
CA VAL A 250 14.72 -12.56 -8.17
C VAL A 250 14.90 -12.77 -9.67
N GLY A 251 15.30 -13.99 -10.07
CA GLY A 251 15.49 -14.35 -11.48
C GLY A 251 14.20 -14.25 -12.28
N ASP A 252 13.10 -14.75 -11.72
CA ASP A 252 11.78 -14.67 -12.37
C ASP A 252 11.26 -13.24 -12.44
N ALA A 253 11.46 -12.45 -11.37
CA ALA A 253 11.12 -11.03 -11.39
C ALA A 253 11.82 -10.28 -12.53
N TRP A 254 13.12 -10.56 -12.77
CA TRP A 254 13.86 -9.96 -13.87
C TRP A 254 13.37 -10.43 -15.25
N LYS A 255 13.07 -11.75 -15.42
CA LYS A 255 12.47 -12.28 -16.67
C LYS A 255 11.12 -11.61 -16.94
N MET A 256 10.26 -11.49 -15.92
CA MET A 256 8.97 -10.81 -16.02
C MET A 256 9.14 -9.34 -16.43
N LEU A 257 10.00 -8.57 -15.76
CA LEU A 257 10.25 -7.17 -16.12
C LEU A 257 10.83 -7.03 -17.54
N LYS A 258 11.74 -7.93 -17.95
CA LYS A 258 12.25 -7.96 -19.31
C LYS A 258 11.13 -8.22 -20.32
N SER A 259 10.29 -9.23 -20.09
CA SER A 259 9.12 -9.52 -20.93
C SER A 259 8.18 -8.31 -21.01
N ALA A 260 7.85 -7.71 -19.87
CA ALA A 260 6.99 -6.53 -19.78
C ALA A 260 7.53 -5.29 -20.53
N ALA A 261 8.86 -5.22 -20.74
CA ALA A 261 9.52 -4.12 -21.46
C ALA A 261 9.74 -4.41 -22.95
N THR A 262 9.83 -5.69 -23.35
CA THR A 262 10.22 -6.08 -24.71
C THR A 262 9.07 -6.62 -25.55
N VAL A 263 8.01 -7.13 -24.93
CA VAL A 263 6.85 -7.68 -25.63
C VAL A 263 5.70 -6.68 -25.56
N PHE A 264 5.29 -6.17 -26.72
CA PHE A 264 4.21 -5.19 -26.82
C PHE A 264 2.97 -5.82 -27.47
N ASN A 265 2.00 -6.23 -26.66
CA ASN A 265 0.77 -6.91 -27.05
C ASN A 265 -0.50 -6.27 -26.44
N PRO A 266 -0.76 -4.96 -26.69
CA PRO A 266 -1.88 -4.24 -26.07
C PRO A 266 -3.26 -4.74 -26.52
N GLY A 267 -3.35 -5.49 -27.61
CA GLY A 267 -4.60 -6.07 -28.10
C GLY A 267 -5.34 -6.95 -27.09
N ILE A 268 -4.63 -7.51 -26.11
CA ILE A 268 -5.22 -8.31 -25.02
C ILE A 268 -6.27 -7.53 -24.19
N LEU A 269 -6.12 -6.21 -24.11
CA LEU A 269 -7.03 -5.35 -23.35
C LEU A 269 -8.39 -5.14 -24.05
N ILE A 270 -8.47 -5.46 -25.34
CA ILE A 270 -9.66 -5.23 -26.18
C ILE A 270 -10.19 -6.55 -26.76
N GLY A 271 -9.34 -7.57 -26.89
CA GLY A 271 -9.63 -8.82 -27.61
C GLY A 271 -10.37 -9.90 -26.81
N GLY A 272 -10.83 -9.60 -25.58
CA GLY A 272 -11.56 -10.57 -24.75
C GLY A 272 -10.66 -11.51 -23.91
N GLN A 273 -9.37 -11.61 -24.20
CA GLN A 273 -8.42 -12.44 -23.42
C GLN A 273 -8.33 -12.04 -21.94
N ILE A 274 -8.75 -10.83 -21.61
CA ILE A 274 -8.80 -10.35 -20.22
C ILE A 274 -9.80 -11.17 -19.38
N PHE A 275 -10.83 -11.75 -19.98
CA PHE A 275 -11.83 -12.60 -19.33
C PHE A 275 -11.39 -14.06 -19.17
N GLU A 276 -10.21 -14.41 -19.68
CA GLU A 276 -9.60 -15.73 -19.53
C GLU A 276 -8.61 -15.78 -18.34
N LEU A 277 -8.45 -14.67 -17.65
CA LEU A 277 -7.51 -14.52 -16.52
C LEU A 277 -8.11 -14.91 -15.16
N GLY A 278 -9.05 -15.87 -15.16
CA GLY A 278 -9.68 -16.35 -13.92
C GLY A 278 -10.96 -15.62 -13.51
N LEU A 279 -11.37 -14.59 -14.24
CA LEU A 279 -12.62 -13.88 -14.07
C LEU A 279 -13.40 -13.88 -15.39
N ASP A 280 -14.66 -14.29 -15.36
CA ASP A 280 -15.56 -14.07 -16.48
C ASP A 280 -15.93 -12.57 -16.61
N TRP A 281 -16.73 -12.23 -17.64
CA TRP A 281 -17.07 -10.83 -17.90
C TRP A 281 -17.91 -10.19 -16.78
N ILE A 282 -18.74 -10.97 -16.06
CA ILE A 282 -19.55 -10.49 -14.94
C ILE A 282 -18.66 -10.18 -13.76
N GLU A 283 -17.83 -11.14 -13.35
CA GLU A 283 -16.90 -11.02 -12.24
C GLU A 283 -15.88 -9.89 -12.48
N PHE A 284 -15.40 -9.76 -13.72
CA PHE A 284 -14.52 -8.66 -14.10
C PHE A 284 -15.23 -7.30 -14.01
N THR A 285 -16.50 -7.22 -14.43
CA THR A 285 -17.29 -5.99 -14.31
C THR A 285 -17.50 -5.61 -12.84
N ILE A 286 -17.81 -6.57 -11.97
CA ILE A 286 -17.92 -6.33 -10.53
C ILE A 286 -16.60 -5.78 -9.98
N ALA A 287 -15.47 -6.38 -10.35
CA ALA A 287 -14.15 -5.93 -9.93
C ALA A 287 -13.87 -4.48 -10.36
N VAL A 288 -14.13 -4.14 -11.62
CA VAL A 288 -13.92 -2.79 -12.15
C VAL A 288 -14.83 -1.76 -11.47
N VAL A 289 -16.12 -2.06 -11.33
CA VAL A 289 -17.07 -1.17 -10.62
C VAL A 289 -16.63 -0.95 -9.18
N SER A 290 -16.19 -2.01 -8.48
CA SER A 290 -15.72 -1.92 -7.10
C SER A 290 -14.44 -1.09 -6.98
N LEU A 291 -13.50 -1.21 -7.93
CA LEU A 291 -12.31 -0.36 -8.01
C LEU A 291 -12.67 1.11 -8.28
N LEU A 292 -13.68 1.39 -9.10
CA LEU A 292 -14.17 2.75 -9.33
C LEU A 292 -14.82 3.34 -8.07
N ILE A 293 -15.57 2.53 -7.30
CA ILE A 293 -16.11 2.94 -5.99
C ILE A 293 -14.96 3.27 -5.03
N LEU A 294 -13.96 2.38 -4.92
CA LEU A 294 -12.77 2.59 -4.09
C LEU A 294 -12.02 3.87 -4.48
N PHE A 295 -11.85 4.10 -5.78
CA PHE A 295 -11.21 5.32 -6.32
C PHE A 295 -12.03 6.57 -5.98
N GLY A 296 -13.34 6.56 -6.18
CA GLY A 296 -14.25 7.66 -5.84
C GLY A 296 -14.21 8.02 -4.35
N VAL A 297 -14.28 7.01 -3.47
CA VAL A 297 -14.13 7.20 -2.01
C VAL A 297 -12.75 7.78 -1.68
N SER A 298 -11.69 7.27 -2.31
CA SER A 298 -10.33 7.80 -2.11
C SER A 298 -10.18 9.26 -2.55
N LEU A 299 -10.89 9.69 -3.60
CA LEU A 299 -10.94 11.12 -3.99
C LEU A 299 -11.70 11.95 -2.96
N MET A 300 -12.83 11.45 -2.45
CA MET A 300 -13.62 12.14 -1.42
C MET A 300 -12.85 12.32 -0.12
N GLN A 301 -12.00 11.35 0.26
CA GLN A 301 -11.12 11.42 1.44
C GLN A 301 -10.09 12.57 1.40
N ARG A 302 -9.87 13.21 0.25
CA ARG A 302 -9.08 14.46 0.17
C ARG A 302 -9.68 15.60 0.99
N LYS A 303 -11.01 15.59 1.15
CA LYS A 303 -11.78 16.66 1.81
C LYS A 303 -12.18 16.32 3.24
N GLY A 304 -11.66 15.22 3.81
CA GLY A 304 -11.98 14.74 5.17
C GLY A 304 -12.54 13.33 5.21
N ASP A 305 -12.94 12.89 6.40
CA ASP A 305 -13.50 11.54 6.61
C ASP A 305 -14.86 11.42 5.92
N VAL A 306 -14.98 10.42 5.04
CA VAL A 306 -16.20 10.17 4.25
C VAL A 306 -17.34 9.67 5.15
N ARG A 307 -17.04 8.86 6.18
CA ARG A 307 -18.05 8.34 7.12
C ARG A 307 -18.67 9.47 7.93
N GLU A 308 -17.88 10.42 8.40
CA GLU A 308 -18.39 11.61 9.09
C GLU A 308 -19.31 12.43 8.16
N ARG A 309 -18.94 12.61 6.92
CA ARG A 309 -19.77 13.31 5.91
C ARG A 309 -21.06 12.56 5.57
N ILE A 310 -21.03 11.22 5.55
CA ILE A 310 -22.26 10.42 5.39
C ILE A 310 -23.16 10.61 6.63
N ARG A 311 -22.59 10.67 7.83
CA ARG A 311 -23.32 10.88 9.08
C ARG A 311 -24.12 12.20 9.09
N GLU A 312 -23.60 13.23 8.44
CA GLU A 312 -24.29 14.54 8.31
C GLU A 312 -25.48 14.52 7.35
N LYS A 313 -25.67 13.45 6.58
CA LYS A 313 -26.80 13.31 5.65
C LYS A 313 -28.08 12.91 6.39
N ALA A 314 -29.22 13.19 5.73
CA ALA A 314 -30.53 12.76 6.21
C ALA A 314 -30.59 11.23 6.45
N MET A 315 -31.31 10.82 7.46
CA MET A 315 -31.40 9.40 7.88
C MET A 315 -31.67 8.42 6.73
N PRO A 316 -32.66 8.65 5.82
CA PRO A 316 -32.93 7.72 4.72
C PRO A 316 -31.72 7.56 3.78
N VAL A 317 -30.99 8.65 3.50
CA VAL A 317 -29.78 8.62 2.64
C VAL A 317 -28.67 7.80 3.29
N ARG A 318 -28.48 7.96 4.61
CA ARG A 318 -27.50 7.19 5.37
C ARG A 318 -27.80 5.70 5.34
N TRP A 319 -29.06 5.34 5.58
CA TRP A 319 -29.51 3.96 5.58
C TRP A 319 -29.38 3.34 4.18
N LEU A 320 -29.78 4.07 3.14
CA LEU A 320 -29.63 3.62 1.76
C LEU A 320 -28.17 3.28 1.44
N ILE A 321 -27.22 4.18 1.77
CA ILE A 321 -25.78 3.96 1.51
C ILE A 321 -25.28 2.69 2.22
N TRP A 322 -25.61 2.52 3.51
CA TRP A 322 -25.11 1.40 4.29
C TRP A 322 -25.78 0.07 3.94
N TYR A 323 -27.07 0.06 3.63
CA TYR A 323 -27.74 -1.15 3.16
C TYR A 323 -27.28 -1.54 1.75
N VAL A 324 -27.13 -0.58 0.84
CA VAL A 324 -26.57 -0.87 -0.49
C VAL A 324 -25.18 -1.49 -0.36
N LEU A 325 -24.31 -0.93 0.49
CA LEU A 325 -22.97 -1.51 0.71
C LEU A 325 -23.06 -2.89 1.37
N LEU A 326 -23.93 -3.10 2.35
CA LEU A 326 -24.11 -4.39 3.01
C LEU A 326 -24.57 -5.48 2.02
N PHE A 327 -25.60 -5.19 1.24
CA PHE A 327 -26.10 -6.14 0.23
C PHE A 327 -25.08 -6.33 -0.90
N TYR A 328 -24.34 -5.30 -1.26
CA TYR A 328 -23.25 -5.42 -2.23
C TYR A 328 -22.20 -6.43 -1.75
N VAL A 329 -21.78 -6.37 -0.49
CA VAL A 329 -20.82 -7.33 0.10
C VAL A 329 -21.44 -8.73 0.20
N ILE A 330 -22.70 -8.85 0.66
CA ILE A 330 -23.36 -10.15 0.84
C ILE A 330 -23.60 -10.85 -0.51
N LEU A 331 -24.06 -10.12 -1.52
CA LEU A 331 -24.46 -10.70 -2.81
C LEU A 331 -23.28 -10.84 -3.79
N LEU A 332 -22.32 -9.92 -3.74
CA LEU A 332 -21.22 -9.84 -4.68
C LEU A 332 -19.85 -10.13 -4.03
N GLY A 333 -19.79 -10.51 -2.77
CA GLY A 333 -18.58 -11.02 -2.14
C GLY A 333 -18.14 -12.33 -2.79
N TYR A 334 -16.84 -12.53 -2.97
CA TYR A 334 -16.28 -13.76 -3.52
C TYR A 334 -16.03 -14.76 -2.37
N TYR A 335 -17.02 -15.60 -2.09
CA TYR A 335 -16.99 -16.65 -1.05
C TYR A 335 -18.05 -17.72 -1.41
N GLY A 336 -18.00 -18.87 -0.74
CA GLY A 336 -18.99 -19.95 -0.95
C GLY A 336 -18.35 -21.34 -1.01
N PRO A 337 -19.08 -22.37 -1.43
CA PRO A 337 -18.56 -23.72 -1.56
C PRO A 337 -17.36 -23.76 -2.51
N GLY A 338 -16.24 -24.34 -2.04
CA GLY A 338 -15.00 -24.38 -2.80
C GLY A 338 -14.12 -23.12 -2.69
N PHE A 339 -14.59 -22.10 -1.96
CA PHE A 339 -13.78 -20.93 -1.66
C PHE A 339 -12.63 -21.33 -0.73
N SER A 340 -11.41 -21.11 -1.19
CA SER A 340 -10.21 -21.11 -0.35
C SER A 340 -9.85 -19.66 -0.10
N THR A 341 -9.84 -19.23 1.15
CA THR A 341 -9.36 -17.88 1.50
C THR A 341 -8.00 -17.70 0.87
N ALA A 342 -7.82 -16.67 0.03
CA ALA A 342 -6.48 -16.20 -0.23
C ALA A 342 -5.87 -15.90 1.15
N GLU A 343 -4.87 -16.68 1.54
CA GLU A 343 -4.17 -16.46 2.81
C GLU A 343 -3.86 -14.97 2.93
N PHE A 344 -4.11 -14.40 4.09
CA PHE A 344 -3.71 -13.03 4.36
C PHE A 344 -2.24 -12.91 3.94
N ILE A 345 -1.94 -12.06 2.97
CA ILE A 345 -0.65 -12.04 2.24
C ILE A 345 0.55 -11.98 3.19
N TYR A 346 0.34 -11.47 4.41
CA TYR A 346 1.37 -11.41 5.46
C TYR A 346 1.39 -12.61 6.42
N GLN A 347 0.54 -13.63 6.25
CA GLN A 347 0.61 -14.87 7.07
C GLN A 347 1.63 -15.88 6.52
N GLY A 348 2.13 -15.67 5.32
CA GLY A 348 3.15 -16.54 4.70
C GLY A 348 4.61 -16.14 4.96
N PHE A 349 4.84 -15.23 5.94
CA PHE A 349 6.18 -14.75 6.28
C PHE A 349 6.56 -15.16 7.69
#